data_f3044f5c120dca4055c0b4e4db67b434
#
_entry.id   f3044f5c120dca4055c0b4e4db67b434
#
_cell.length_a   1.000
_cell.length_b   1.000
_cell.length_c   1.000
_cell.angle_alpha   90.00
_cell.angle_beta   90.00
_cell.angle_gamma   90.00
#
_symmetry.space_group_name_H-M   'P 1'
#
loop_
_entity.id
_entity.type
_entity.pdbx_description
1 polymer ?
#
loop_
_entity_poly.entity_id
_entity_poly.type
_entity_poly.pdbx_seq_one_letter_code
_entity_poly.pdbx_strand_id
1 'polypeptide(L)'
;NYRINNHYREAETKIFGTKVPFRPVLRAGLNCQLADYSFLRASFGQGYRNPSVVEKYLRKDIGGVGVYPNENIRAEKGFNAELGFKQGYKLGNLQGMLDVAGFYTEYKDMIEFQFGLFNNGNNKMINSISDAVEMLLGQGGFGIGAQFHNVSKARIYGMEVSTNGVYNFNKNTKLYYNLGYVYTEPRDADYKERNALEDTYTDPLQMKEKSNNSKYLKYRQKHTFKTTLDFEWKRINLGMNVAWRSKTLAVDYIMLDEREKPNGNPEVMDYVRSLLFGSIDGETLATYWKKHNTDYATVDIRLGVKATKEVAFQFMVNNLLNKEYSSRPMSVAAPRTFMVKMDVTF
;
A
#
# COMPACT_ATOMS: atom_id res chain seq x y z
N ASN A 1 -29.13 -8.98 15.04
CA ASN A 1 -29.79 -9.13 13.73
C ASN A 1 -28.89 -8.58 12.63
N TYR A 2 -27.96 -9.41 12.17
CA TYR A 2 -27.20 -9.07 10.97
C TYR A 2 -28.09 -9.31 9.76
N ARG A 3 -28.60 -8.24 9.14
CA ARG A 3 -29.08 -8.33 7.76
C ARG A 3 -27.87 -8.46 6.87
N ILE A 4 -27.50 -9.70 6.54
CA ILE A 4 -26.58 -9.98 5.43
C ILE A 4 -27.36 -9.60 4.18
N ASN A 5 -26.97 -8.52 3.53
CA ASN A 5 -27.63 -8.02 2.34
C ASN A 5 -27.68 -9.09 1.26
N ASN A 6 -28.80 -9.16 0.54
CA ASN A 6 -29.13 -10.13 -0.53
C ASN A 6 -28.12 -10.19 -1.70
N HIS A 7 -27.05 -9.43 -1.69
CA HIS A 7 -25.98 -9.45 -2.70
C HIS A 7 -24.98 -10.61 -2.52
N TYR A 8 -25.06 -11.33 -1.42
CA TYR A 8 -24.25 -12.54 -1.19
C TYR A 8 -25.05 -13.81 -1.58
N ARG A 9 -25.55 -13.87 -2.81
CA ARG A 9 -26.18 -15.06 -3.38
C ARG A 9 -25.13 -16.07 -3.86
N GLU A 10 -24.23 -16.48 -3.01
CA GLU A 10 -23.40 -17.68 -3.22
C GLU A 10 -23.76 -18.68 -2.14
N ALA A 11 -23.77 -19.95 -2.50
CA ALA A 11 -24.24 -21.09 -1.73
C ALA A 11 -24.26 -20.93 -0.19
N GLU A 12 -25.42 -20.73 0.38
CA GLU A 12 -25.61 -20.55 1.81
C GLU A 12 -25.67 -21.92 2.49
N THR A 13 -24.65 -22.25 3.28
CA THR A 13 -24.66 -23.42 4.15
C THR A 13 -25.26 -23.02 5.50
N LYS A 14 -26.22 -23.76 5.99
CA LYS A 14 -26.76 -23.59 7.35
C LYS A 14 -25.88 -24.35 8.35
N ILE A 15 -25.31 -23.65 9.31
CA ILE A 15 -24.61 -24.22 10.47
C ILE A 15 -25.42 -23.83 11.71
N PHE A 16 -25.90 -24.81 12.48
CA PHE A 16 -26.76 -24.59 13.65
C PHE A 16 -27.97 -23.68 13.37
N GLY A 17 -28.61 -23.85 12.20
CA GLY A 17 -29.74 -23.04 11.79
C GLY A 17 -29.45 -21.63 11.27
N THR A 18 -28.18 -21.18 11.34
CA THR A 18 -27.75 -19.89 10.82
C THR A 18 -27.15 -20.06 9.44
N LYS A 19 -27.56 -19.21 8.50
CA LYS A 19 -26.99 -19.19 7.15
C LYS A 19 -25.55 -18.62 7.21
N VAL A 20 -24.60 -19.45 6.83
CA VAL A 20 -23.18 -19.04 6.76
C VAL A 20 -22.75 -19.05 5.29
N PRO A 21 -22.15 -17.98 4.76
CA PRO A 21 -21.64 -17.96 3.41
C PRO A 21 -20.53 -19.02 3.25
N PHE A 22 -20.76 -20.00 2.38
CA PHE A 22 -19.76 -21.02 2.06
C PHE A 22 -18.98 -20.59 0.83
N ARG A 23 -17.67 -20.38 0.99
CA ARG A 23 -16.76 -19.95 -0.08
C ARG A 23 -15.51 -20.83 -0.07
N PRO A 24 -15.52 -21.95 -0.81
CA PRO A 24 -14.34 -22.78 -0.93
C PRO A 24 -13.22 -22.02 -1.63
N VAL A 25 -12.00 -22.17 -1.16
CA VAL A 25 -10.80 -21.62 -1.75
C VAL A 25 -9.80 -22.73 -2.01
N LEU A 26 -9.22 -22.74 -3.20
CA LEU A 26 -8.19 -23.68 -3.57
C LEU A 26 -6.81 -23.10 -3.22
N ARG A 27 -5.95 -23.91 -2.62
CA ARG A 27 -4.53 -23.61 -2.41
C ARG A 27 -3.71 -24.83 -2.77
N ALA A 28 -2.65 -24.62 -3.53
CA ALA A 28 -1.72 -25.65 -3.92
C ALA A 28 -0.30 -25.11 -3.88
N GLY A 29 0.65 -25.93 -3.50
CA GLY A 29 2.07 -25.56 -3.48
C GLY A 29 2.92 -26.78 -3.82
N LEU A 30 3.97 -26.53 -4.57
CA LEU A 30 5.01 -27.48 -4.91
C LEU A 30 6.35 -26.90 -4.53
N ASN A 31 7.17 -27.71 -3.88
CA ASN A 31 8.57 -27.40 -3.64
C ASN A 31 9.38 -28.64 -4.02
N CYS A 32 10.22 -28.51 -5.05
CA CYS A 32 11.02 -29.59 -5.59
C CYS A 32 12.50 -29.26 -5.46
N GLN A 33 13.26 -30.13 -4.82
CA GLN A 33 14.72 -30.05 -4.83
C GLN A 33 15.25 -30.62 -6.14
N LEU A 34 15.88 -29.78 -6.95
CA LEU A 34 16.42 -30.16 -8.26
C LEU A 34 17.86 -30.69 -8.14
N ALA A 35 18.62 -30.11 -7.20
CA ALA A 35 19.99 -30.50 -6.90
C ALA A 35 20.32 -30.03 -5.47
N ASP A 36 21.54 -30.31 -4.98
CA ASP A 36 22.00 -29.80 -3.70
C ASP A 36 21.87 -28.28 -3.63
N TYR A 37 21.11 -27.80 -2.63
CA TYR A 37 20.81 -26.38 -2.40
C TYR A 37 20.06 -25.66 -3.54
N SER A 38 19.48 -26.42 -4.49
CA SER A 38 18.70 -25.90 -5.62
C SER A 38 17.23 -26.31 -5.51
N PHE A 39 16.32 -25.35 -5.45
CA PHE A 39 14.91 -25.63 -5.24
C PHE A 39 14.06 -24.84 -6.23
N LEU A 40 13.12 -25.55 -6.84
CA LEU A 40 12.03 -24.94 -7.62
C LEU A 40 10.78 -24.94 -6.75
N ARG A 41 10.11 -23.79 -6.65
CA ARG A 41 8.85 -23.67 -5.98
C ARG A 41 7.78 -23.08 -6.88
N ALA A 42 6.57 -23.59 -6.76
CA ALA A 42 5.38 -23.03 -7.40
C ALA A 42 4.26 -22.99 -6.38
N SER A 43 3.49 -21.93 -6.37
CA SER A 43 2.31 -21.82 -5.53
C SER A 43 1.14 -21.19 -6.27
N PHE A 44 -0.05 -21.63 -5.91
CA PHE A 44 -1.31 -21.05 -6.35
C PHE A 44 -2.24 -20.97 -5.14
N GLY A 45 -2.88 -19.84 -4.95
CA GLY A 45 -3.83 -19.66 -3.86
C GLY A 45 -4.98 -18.74 -4.23
N GLN A 46 -6.18 -19.20 -4.01
CA GLN A 46 -7.38 -18.37 -4.03
C GLN A 46 -7.66 -17.81 -2.64
N GLY A 47 -8.27 -16.65 -2.59
CA GLY A 47 -8.69 -16.02 -1.35
C GLY A 47 -9.87 -15.08 -1.55
N TYR A 48 -10.56 -14.82 -0.46
CA TYR A 48 -11.55 -13.76 -0.39
C TYR A 48 -11.44 -13.05 0.96
N ARG A 49 -11.87 -11.81 1.00
CA ARG A 49 -11.94 -11.00 2.22
C ARG A 49 -13.32 -10.34 2.29
N ASN A 50 -14.06 -10.63 3.34
CA ASN A 50 -15.28 -9.88 3.62
C ASN A 50 -14.90 -8.48 4.13
N PRO A 51 -15.69 -7.44 3.79
CA PRO A 51 -15.50 -6.13 4.39
C PRO A 51 -15.62 -6.21 5.92
N SER A 52 -14.76 -5.51 6.61
CA SER A 52 -14.85 -5.36 8.07
C SER A 52 -16.06 -4.49 8.46
N VAL A 53 -16.44 -4.57 9.74
CA VAL A 53 -17.47 -3.68 10.31
C VAL A 53 -17.08 -2.22 10.15
N VAL A 54 -15.80 -1.91 10.31
CA VAL A 54 -15.26 -0.56 10.13
C VAL A 54 -15.44 -0.07 8.70
N GLU A 55 -15.12 -0.90 7.71
CA GLU A 55 -15.25 -0.52 6.29
C GLU A 55 -16.71 -0.27 5.88
N LYS A 56 -17.66 -0.98 6.50
CA LYS A 56 -19.09 -0.84 6.17
C LYS A 56 -19.80 0.26 6.95
N TYR A 57 -19.49 0.42 8.23
CA TYR A 57 -20.36 1.14 9.16
C TYR A 57 -19.68 2.26 9.94
N LEU A 58 -18.34 2.42 9.84
CA LEU A 58 -17.66 3.47 10.58
C LEU A 58 -18.07 4.84 10.04
N ARG A 59 -18.63 5.68 10.93
CA ARG A 59 -18.78 7.11 10.74
C ARG A 59 -17.90 7.81 11.78
N LYS A 60 -16.87 8.52 11.35
CA LYS A 60 -15.96 9.24 12.23
C LYS A 60 -15.45 10.49 11.56
N ASP A 61 -15.30 11.57 12.32
CA ASP A 61 -14.58 12.76 11.93
C ASP A 61 -13.19 12.75 12.60
N ILE A 62 -12.15 13.06 11.83
CA ILE A 62 -10.76 13.13 12.29
C ILE A 62 -10.19 14.46 11.80
N GLY A 63 -10.28 15.50 12.63
CA GLY A 63 -9.71 16.81 12.32
C GLY A 63 -10.33 17.48 11.09
N GLY A 64 -11.65 17.35 10.89
CA GLY A 64 -12.37 17.93 9.77
C GLY A 64 -12.41 17.05 8.52
N VAL A 65 -11.77 15.89 8.52
CA VAL A 65 -11.85 14.88 7.47
C VAL A 65 -12.67 13.69 7.95
N GLY A 66 -13.80 13.43 7.30
CA GLY A 66 -14.72 12.36 7.66
C GLY A 66 -14.31 10.99 7.12
N VAL A 67 -14.63 9.93 7.87
CA VAL A 67 -14.75 8.58 7.33
C VAL A 67 -16.23 8.27 7.23
N TYR A 68 -16.68 7.89 6.04
CA TYR A 68 -18.09 7.68 5.74
C TYR A 68 -18.39 6.19 5.54
N PRO A 69 -19.50 5.68 6.09
CA PRO A 69 -19.88 4.30 5.93
C PRO A 69 -20.35 4.00 4.51
N ASN A 70 -20.09 2.77 4.05
CA ASN A 70 -20.64 2.24 2.80
C ASN A 70 -21.13 0.79 3.00
N GLU A 71 -22.42 0.64 3.26
CA GLU A 71 -23.01 -0.67 3.47
C GLU A 71 -23.01 -1.57 2.23
N ASN A 72 -22.84 -0.97 1.03
CA ASN A 72 -22.89 -1.66 -0.26
C ASN A 72 -21.57 -2.32 -0.65
N ILE A 73 -20.51 -2.21 0.17
CA ILE A 73 -19.23 -2.86 -0.11
C ILE A 73 -19.41 -4.38 -0.21
N ARG A 74 -18.94 -4.93 -1.31
CA ARG A 74 -18.87 -6.37 -1.55
C ARG A 74 -17.56 -6.96 -1.07
N ALA A 75 -17.57 -8.30 -0.84
CA ALA A 75 -16.34 -9.02 -0.55
C ALA A 75 -15.39 -8.99 -1.74
N GLU A 76 -14.13 -8.66 -1.49
CA GLU A 76 -13.09 -8.82 -2.48
C GLU A 76 -12.68 -10.29 -2.59
N LYS A 77 -12.33 -10.73 -3.79
CA LYS A 77 -11.84 -12.08 -4.08
C LYS A 77 -10.72 -12.02 -5.10
N GLY A 78 -9.84 -12.99 -5.03
CA GLY A 78 -8.73 -13.03 -5.97
C GLY A 78 -7.95 -14.31 -5.89
N PHE A 79 -6.90 -14.37 -6.68
CA PHE A 79 -5.91 -15.44 -6.62
C PHE A 79 -4.50 -14.87 -6.76
N ASN A 80 -3.56 -15.61 -6.25
CA ASN A 80 -2.13 -15.40 -6.42
C ASN A 80 -1.51 -16.65 -7.03
N ALA A 81 -0.59 -16.47 -7.97
CA ALA A 81 0.28 -17.50 -8.51
C ALA A 81 1.73 -17.04 -8.44
N GLU A 82 2.62 -17.91 -8.02
CA GLU A 82 4.05 -17.64 -7.91
C GLU A 82 4.85 -18.81 -8.44
N LEU A 83 5.94 -18.50 -9.15
CA LEU A 83 6.98 -19.45 -9.53
C LEU A 83 8.33 -18.88 -9.10
N GLY A 84 9.09 -19.66 -8.35
CA GLY A 84 10.36 -19.21 -7.78
C GLY A 84 11.44 -20.28 -7.87
N PHE A 85 12.67 -19.81 -7.93
CA PHE A 85 13.88 -20.64 -7.89
C PHE A 85 14.80 -20.15 -6.80
N LYS A 86 15.31 -21.09 -6.00
CA LYS A 86 16.22 -20.85 -4.90
C LYS A 86 17.51 -21.59 -5.12
N GLN A 87 18.64 -20.91 -4.98
CA GLN A 87 19.97 -21.49 -5.15
C GLN A 87 20.88 -21.10 -4.00
N GLY A 88 21.36 -22.10 -3.28
CA GLY A 88 22.48 -21.92 -2.35
C GLY A 88 23.80 -21.80 -3.10
N TYR A 89 24.69 -20.98 -2.60
CA TYR A 89 26.03 -20.82 -3.16
C TYR A 89 27.10 -20.73 -2.08
N LYS A 90 28.29 -21.23 -2.44
CA LYS A 90 29.49 -21.11 -1.62
C LYS A 90 30.69 -20.84 -2.52
N LEU A 91 31.28 -19.67 -2.39
CA LEU A 91 32.42 -19.18 -3.16
C LEU A 91 33.55 -18.77 -2.18
N GLY A 92 34.39 -19.73 -1.85
CA GLY A 92 35.39 -19.54 -0.79
C GLY A 92 34.75 -19.19 0.56
N ASN A 93 35.04 -18.00 1.06
CA ASN A 93 34.54 -17.50 2.34
C ASN A 93 33.13 -16.89 2.26
N LEU A 94 32.59 -16.72 1.05
CA LEU A 94 31.23 -16.24 0.80
C LEU A 94 30.28 -17.41 0.70
N GLN A 95 29.21 -17.39 1.48
CA GLN A 95 28.12 -18.37 1.36
C GLN A 95 26.78 -17.68 1.52
N GLY A 96 25.78 -18.16 0.81
CA GLY A 96 24.46 -17.55 0.85
C GLY A 96 23.43 -18.31 0.02
N MET A 97 22.27 -17.66 -0.12
CA MET A 97 21.13 -18.14 -0.87
C MET A 97 20.65 -17.04 -1.81
N LEU A 98 20.51 -17.34 -3.07
CA LEU A 98 19.82 -16.52 -4.07
C LEU A 98 18.38 -17.03 -4.21
N ASP A 99 17.42 -16.14 -4.25
CA ASP A 99 16.00 -16.43 -4.47
C ASP A 99 15.46 -15.51 -5.55
N VAL A 100 14.87 -16.08 -6.59
CA VAL A 100 14.24 -15.36 -7.70
C VAL A 100 12.83 -15.89 -7.86
N ALA A 101 11.84 -15.02 -7.85
CA ALA A 101 10.45 -15.40 -8.04
C ALA A 101 9.71 -14.42 -8.96
N GLY A 102 8.85 -14.95 -9.81
CA GLY A 102 7.82 -14.21 -10.51
C GLY A 102 6.46 -14.44 -9.86
N PHE A 103 5.65 -13.40 -9.75
CA PHE A 103 4.32 -13.49 -9.17
C PHE A 103 3.26 -12.80 -10.03
N TYR A 104 2.04 -13.31 -9.92
CA TYR A 104 0.86 -12.73 -10.53
C TYR A 104 -0.32 -12.82 -9.56
N THR A 105 -0.96 -11.68 -9.30
CA THR A 105 -2.13 -11.57 -8.44
C THR A 105 -3.25 -10.86 -9.19
N GLU A 106 -4.44 -11.41 -9.18
CA GLU A 106 -5.65 -10.76 -9.69
C GLU A 106 -6.70 -10.66 -8.59
N TYR A 107 -7.27 -9.45 -8.42
CA TYR A 107 -8.39 -9.19 -7.54
C TYR A 107 -9.61 -8.78 -8.33
N LYS A 108 -10.78 -9.21 -7.86
CA LYS A 108 -12.09 -8.71 -8.26
C LYS A 108 -12.74 -8.06 -7.04
N ASP A 109 -13.44 -6.95 -7.28
CA ASP A 109 -14.07 -6.17 -6.22
C ASP A 109 -13.08 -5.74 -5.11
N MET A 110 -11.84 -5.40 -5.46
CA MET A 110 -10.82 -4.97 -4.49
C MET A 110 -11.32 -3.75 -3.71
N ILE A 111 -11.18 -3.79 -2.38
CA ILE A 111 -11.63 -2.70 -1.50
C ILE A 111 -10.53 -1.66 -1.38
N GLU A 112 -10.87 -0.42 -1.73
CA GLU A 112 -9.99 0.75 -1.62
C GLU A 112 -10.70 1.93 -0.97
N PHE A 113 -9.92 2.86 -0.41
CA PHE A 113 -10.40 4.19 -0.04
C PHE A 113 -10.58 5.06 -1.26
N GLN A 114 -11.67 5.81 -1.25
CA GLN A 114 -11.94 6.89 -2.20
C GLN A 114 -12.22 8.18 -1.43
N PHE A 115 -11.44 9.22 -1.69
CA PHE A 115 -11.68 10.55 -1.16
C PHE A 115 -12.70 11.30 -2.00
N GLY A 116 -13.54 12.10 -1.35
CA GLY A 116 -14.56 12.88 -2.02
C GLY A 116 -15.33 13.81 -1.09
N LEU A 117 -16.38 14.42 -1.66
CA LEU A 117 -17.38 15.19 -0.93
C LEU A 117 -18.56 14.28 -0.58
N PHE A 118 -19.10 14.46 0.60
CA PHE A 118 -20.19 13.64 1.13
C PHE A 118 -21.30 14.51 1.68
N ASN A 119 -22.54 14.07 1.47
CA ASN A 119 -23.69 14.60 2.16
C ASN A 119 -23.71 14.06 3.59
N ASN A 120 -23.59 14.94 4.59
CA ASN A 120 -23.57 14.57 5.99
C ASN A 120 -24.91 13.99 6.50
N GLY A 121 -26.01 14.31 5.83
CA GLY A 121 -27.35 13.81 6.21
C GLY A 121 -27.55 12.32 5.87
N ASN A 122 -27.04 11.87 4.73
CA ASN A 122 -27.25 10.50 4.24
C ASN A 122 -25.95 9.70 4.03
N ASN A 123 -24.78 10.28 4.28
CA ASN A 123 -23.45 9.69 4.09
C ASN A 123 -23.12 9.28 2.65
N LYS A 124 -23.86 9.76 1.67
CA LYS A 124 -23.59 9.46 0.26
C LYS A 124 -22.52 10.39 -0.26
N MET A 125 -21.66 9.85 -1.14
CA MET A 125 -20.75 10.67 -1.93
C MET A 125 -21.55 11.53 -2.90
N ILE A 126 -21.17 12.79 -3.01
CA ILE A 126 -21.77 13.75 -3.95
C ILE A 126 -21.08 13.55 -5.29
N ASN A 127 -21.74 12.87 -6.21
CA ASN A 127 -21.19 12.46 -7.51
C ASN A 127 -21.87 13.17 -8.69
N SER A 128 -22.92 13.94 -8.45
CA SER A 128 -23.72 14.56 -9.49
C SER A 128 -24.31 15.88 -9.04
N ILE A 129 -24.80 16.68 -9.99
CA ILE A 129 -25.59 17.90 -9.70
C ILE A 129 -26.83 17.54 -8.86
N SER A 130 -27.47 16.41 -9.17
CA SER A 130 -28.62 15.91 -8.43
C SER A 130 -28.28 15.65 -6.97
N ASP A 131 -27.15 15.02 -6.67
CA ASP A 131 -26.69 14.79 -5.29
C ASP A 131 -26.39 16.10 -4.56
N ALA A 132 -25.80 17.08 -5.28
CA ALA A 132 -25.52 18.41 -4.74
C ALA A 132 -26.81 19.18 -4.42
N VAL A 133 -27.81 19.09 -5.30
CA VAL A 133 -29.14 19.69 -5.07
C VAL A 133 -29.84 19.01 -3.90
N GLU A 134 -29.84 17.68 -3.82
CA GLU A 134 -30.37 16.93 -2.67
C GLU A 134 -29.70 17.36 -1.36
N MET A 135 -28.39 17.58 -1.36
CA MET A 135 -27.66 18.08 -0.21
C MET A 135 -28.09 19.51 0.16
N LEU A 136 -28.21 20.41 -0.81
CA LEU A 136 -28.58 21.83 -0.58
C LEU A 136 -30.03 21.97 -0.06
N LEU A 137 -30.91 21.10 -0.49
CA LEU A 137 -32.31 21.07 -0.05
C LEU A 137 -32.45 20.33 1.30
N GLY A 138 -31.49 19.49 1.67
CA GLY A 138 -31.43 18.79 2.93
C GLY A 138 -30.76 19.61 4.03
N GLN A 139 -31.00 19.26 5.29
CA GLN A 139 -30.44 19.99 6.44
C GLN A 139 -29.02 19.49 6.85
N GLY A 140 -28.38 18.61 6.07
CA GLY A 140 -27.18 17.88 6.50
C GLY A 140 -25.85 18.58 6.22
N GLY A 141 -25.79 19.54 5.31
CA GLY A 141 -24.53 20.13 4.85
C GLY A 141 -23.62 19.11 4.17
N PHE A 142 -22.42 19.54 3.77
CA PHE A 142 -21.43 18.65 3.17
C PHE A 142 -20.22 18.44 4.11
N GLY A 143 -19.54 17.32 3.91
CA GLY A 143 -18.27 17.02 4.55
C GLY A 143 -17.28 16.44 3.56
N ILE A 144 -16.04 16.60 3.90
CA ILE A 144 -14.92 16.06 3.13
C ILE A 144 -14.45 14.81 3.83
N GLY A 145 -14.12 13.78 3.06
CA GLY A 145 -13.62 12.57 3.68
C GLY A 145 -13.35 11.44 2.73
N ALA A 146 -13.27 10.27 3.31
CA ALA A 146 -13.02 9.05 2.60
C ALA A 146 -14.10 8.02 2.88
N GLN A 147 -14.35 7.18 1.90
CA GLN A 147 -15.27 6.05 1.98
C GLN A 147 -14.61 4.84 1.32
N PHE A 148 -14.91 3.65 1.82
CA PHE A 148 -14.46 2.41 1.18
C PHE A 148 -15.34 2.06 -0.01
N HIS A 149 -14.72 1.72 -1.13
CA HIS A 149 -15.39 1.30 -2.36
C HIS A 149 -14.74 0.05 -2.95
N ASN A 150 -15.46 -0.68 -3.77
CA ASN A 150 -14.89 -1.77 -4.55
C ASN A 150 -14.32 -1.22 -5.87
N VAL A 151 -13.06 -1.51 -6.13
CA VAL A 151 -12.45 -1.40 -7.46
C VAL A 151 -12.83 -2.66 -8.24
N SER A 152 -13.29 -2.51 -9.48
CA SER A 152 -13.84 -3.65 -10.23
C SER A 152 -12.83 -4.78 -10.43
N LYS A 153 -11.63 -4.49 -10.94
CA LYS A 153 -10.59 -5.47 -11.17
C LYS A 153 -9.19 -4.89 -11.03
N ALA A 154 -8.33 -5.58 -10.29
CA ALA A 154 -6.94 -5.19 -10.12
C ALA A 154 -6.00 -6.35 -10.51
N ARG A 155 -4.91 -6.05 -11.20
CA ARG A 155 -3.84 -6.99 -11.52
C ARG A 155 -2.52 -6.46 -11.00
N ILE A 156 -1.81 -7.29 -10.27
CA ILE A 156 -0.49 -6.97 -9.73
C ILE A 156 0.44 -8.12 -10.13
N TYR A 157 1.46 -7.83 -10.91
CA TYR A 157 2.44 -8.83 -11.30
C TYR A 157 3.84 -8.23 -11.25
N GLY A 158 4.82 -9.09 -11.14
CA GLY A 158 6.19 -8.64 -11.03
C GLY A 158 7.18 -9.76 -10.74
N MET A 159 8.34 -9.36 -10.28
CA MET A 159 9.41 -10.26 -9.88
C MET A 159 10.07 -9.79 -8.60
N GLU A 160 10.55 -10.74 -7.85
CA GLU A 160 11.37 -10.54 -6.67
C GLU A 160 12.71 -11.22 -6.86
N VAL A 161 13.79 -10.53 -6.53
CA VAL A 161 15.14 -11.09 -6.49
C VAL A 161 15.73 -10.76 -5.14
N SER A 162 16.15 -11.76 -4.40
CA SER A 162 16.82 -11.53 -3.13
C SER A 162 18.01 -12.47 -2.94
N THR A 163 19.00 -11.97 -2.21
CA THR A 163 20.10 -12.82 -1.77
C THR A 163 20.46 -12.46 -0.33
N ASN A 164 20.74 -13.47 0.45
CA ASN A 164 21.21 -13.31 1.81
C ASN A 164 22.37 -14.28 2.07
N GLY A 165 23.25 -13.90 2.97
CA GLY A 165 24.37 -14.75 3.29
C GLY A 165 25.38 -14.10 4.23
N VAL A 166 26.55 -14.71 4.28
CA VAL A 166 27.66 -14.29 5.11
C VAL A 166 28.98 -14.39 4.35
N TYR A 167 29.81 -13.36 4.53
CA TYR A 167 31.21 -13.40 4.15
C TYR A 167 32.09 -13.47 5.42
N ASN A 168 32.88 -14.54 5.53
CA ASN A 168 33.75 -14.77 6.66
C ASN A 168 35.16 -14.27 6.33
N PHE A 169 35.54 -13.08 6.82
CA PHE A 169 36.92 -12.59 6.67
C PHE A 169 37.91 -13.43 7.47
N ASN A 170 37.51 -13.75 8.70
CA ASN A 170 38.24 -14.62 9.62
C ASN A 170 37.28 -15.11 10.75
N LYS A 171 37.82 -15.85 11.75
CA LYS A 171 37.01 -16.39 12.86
C LYS A 171 36.27 -15.34 13.69
N ASN A 172 36.75 -14.09 13.73
CA ASN A 172 36.24 -13.01 14.58
C ASN A 172 35.61 -11.87 13.77
N THR A 173 35.60 -11.95 12.43
CA THR A 173 35.12 -10.88 11.55
C THR A 173 34.24 -11.46 10.46
N LYS A 174 32.99 -11.01 10.43
CA LYS A 174 31.97 -11.47 9.50
C LYS A 174 31.17 -10.30 8.96
N LEU A 175 30.72 -10.42 7.72
CA LEU A 175 29.74 -9.52 7.12
C LEU A 175 28.51 -10.36 6.74
N TYR A 176 27.39 -10.10 7.39
CA TYR A 176 26.09 -10.61 6.96
C TYR A 176 25.47 -9.61 6.00
N TYR A 177 24.82 -10.11 4.97
CA TYR A 177 24.13 -9.30 4.00
C TYR A 177 22.77 -9.87 3.65
N ASN A 178 21.86 -8.98 3.40
CA ASN A 178 20.54 -9.28 2.84
C ASN A 178 20.22 -8.19 1.82
N LEU A 179 20.09 -8.56 0.54
CA LEU A 179 19.78 -7.67 -0.57
C LEU A 179 18.48 -8.15 -1.19
N GLY A 180 17.55 -7.25 -1.41
CA GLY A 180 16.27 -7.58 -2.03
C GLY A 180 15.82 -6.50 -2.99
N TYR A 181 15.35 -6.91 -4.14
CA TYR A 181 14.74 -6.04 -5.15
C TYR A 181 13.40 -6.61 -5.58
N VAL A 182 12.40 -5.74 -5.64
CA VAL A 182 11.05 -6.07 -6.10
C VAL A 182 10.67 -5.14 -7.23
N TYR A 183 10.28 -5.70 -8.34
CA TYR A 183 9.57 -5.01 -9.41
C TYR A 183 8.10 -5.38 -9.35
N THR A 184 7.23 -4.38 -9.37
CA THR A 184 5.78 -4.56 -9.31
C THR A 184 5.10 -3.73 -10.40
N GLU A 185 4.21 -4.33 -11.16
CA GLU A 185 3.33 -3.65 -12.13
C GLU A 185 1.87 -3.72 -11.63
N PRO A 186 1.40 -2.71 -10.88
CA PRO A 186 0.08 -2.69 -10.28
C PRO A 186 -0.93 -2.03 -11.22
N ARG A 187 -1.73 -2.82 -11.92
CA ARG A 187 -2.66 -2.35 -12.96
C ARG A 187 -4.11 -2.34 -12.47
N ASP A 188 -4.80 -1.29 -12.83
CA ASP A 188 -6.25 -1.28 -12.93
C ASP A 188 -6.64 -1.98 -14.24
N ALA A 189 -7.25 -3.15 -14.14
CA ALA A 189 -7.52 -3.98 -15.31
C ALA A 189 -8.67 -3.46 -16.17
N ASP A 190 -9.58 -2.68 -15.59
CA ASP A 190 -10.77 -2.15 -16.28
C ASP A 190 -10.60 -0.67 -16.66
N TYR A 191 -9.38 -0.14 -16.58
CA TYR A 191 -9.09 1.27 -16.84
C TYR A 191 -9.60 1.79 -18.18
N LYS A 192 -9.40 1.01 -19.27
CA LYS A 192 -9.81 1.44 -20.62
C LYS A 192 -11.31 1.51 -20.80
N GLU A 193 -12.01 0.46 -20.32
CA GLU A 193 -13.47 0.36 -20.43
C GLU A 193 -14.16 1.45 -19.61
N ARG A 194 -13.66 1.68 -18.41
CA ARG A 194 -14.17 2.73 -17.53
C ARG A 194 -13.93 4.14 -18.12
N ASN A 195 -12.73 4.44 -18.60
CA ASN A 195 -12.47 5.76 -19.20
C ASN A 195 -13.37 6.03 -20.40
N ALA A 196 -13.59 5.05 -21.27
CA ALA A 196 -14.49 5.19 -22.40
C ALA A 196 -15.94 5.50 -21.94
N LEU A 197 -16.39 4.94 -20.84
CA LEU A 197 -17.69 5.25 -20.25
C LEU A 197 -17.70 6.66 -19.64
N GLU A 198 -16.68 6.99 -18.86
CA GLU A 198 -16.56 8.29 -18.17
C GLU A 198 -16.43 9.46 -19.16
N ASP A 199 -15.88 9.23 -20.36
CA ASP A 199 -15.81 10.26 -21.43
C ASP A 199 -17.20 10.61 -21.98
N THR A 200 -18.24 9.82 -21.69
CA THR A 200 -19.63 10.10 -22.05
C THR A 200 -20.38 10.96 -21.01
N TYR A 201 -19.78 11.21 -19.85
CA TYR A 201 -20.41 11.97 -18.78
C TYR A 201 -20.51 13.45 -19.14
N THR A 202 -21.72 13.97 -19.10
CA THR A 202 -22.03 15.37 -19.40
C THR A 202 -22.26 16.23 -18.15
N ASP A 203 -22.49 15.60 -17.00
CA ASP A 203 -22.68 16.28 -15.73
C ASP A 203 -21.32 16.74 -15.17
N PRO A 204 -21.08 18.06 -15.01
CA PRO A 204 -19.82 18.59 -14.52
C PRO A 204 -19.49 18.20 -13.07
N LEU A 205 -20.47 17.77 -12.28
CA LEU A 205 -20.28 17.28 -10.92
C LEU A 205 -20.22 15.74 -10.86
N GLN A 206 -20.50 15.05 -11.98
CA GLN A 206 -20.42 13.59 -12.02
C GLN A 206 -18.99 13.15 -11.80
N MET A 207 -18.70 12.80 -10.55
CA MET A 207 -17.39 12.26 -10.19
C MET A 207 -17.25 10.86 -10.78
N LYS A 208 -16.09 10.61 -11.34
CA LYS A 208 -15.76 9.30 -11.89
C LYS A 208 -15.86 8.24 -10.79
N GLU A 209 -16.36 7.06 -11.14
CA GLU A 209 -16.54 5.94 -10.21
C GLU A 209 -15.24 5.57 -9.44
N LYS A 210 -14.07 5.93 -10.02
CA LYS A 210 -12.78 5.79 -9.38
C LYS A 210 -12.10 7.12 -9.17
N SER A 211 -11.45 7.24 -8.04
CA SER A 211 -10.78 8.45 -7.59
C SER A 211 -9.42 8.70 -8.24
N ASN A 212 -9.04 7.98 -9.30
CA ASN A 212 -7.82 8.27 -10.07
C ASN A 212 -8.01 8.06 -11.57
N ASN A 213 -7.30 8.83 -12.38
CA ASN A 213 -7.29 8.76 -13.84
C ASN A 213 -6.10 7.94 -14.39
N SER A 214 -5.55 7.05 -13.60
CA SER A 214 -4.37 6.29 -13.97
C SER A 214 -4.70 4.83 -14.24
N LYS A 215 -4.02 4.25 -15.23
CA LYS A 215 -4.00 2.79 -15.44
C LYS A 215 -3.32 2.02 -14.29
N TYR A 216 -2.78 2.72 -13.31
CA TYR A 216 -2.15 2.13 -12.14
C TYR A 216 -3.05 2.22 -10.92
N LEU A 217 -2.92 1.23 -10.04
CA LEU A 217 -3.53 1.29 -8.71
C LEU A 217 -2.88 2.39 -7.88
N LYS A 218 -3.68 3.04 -7.04
CA LYS A 218 -3.21 4.14 -6.18
C LYS A 218 -2.21 3.66 -5.14
N TYR A 219 -1.31 4.59 -4.74
CA TYR A 219 -0.37 4.41 -3.64
C TYR A 219 0.55 3.20 -3.82
N ARG A 220 0.91 2.88 -5.06
CA ARG A 220 1.85 1.79 -5.40
C ARG A 220 3.09 2.36 -6.07
N GLN A 221 4.20 1.68 -5.85
CA GLN A 221 5.51 1.97 -6.43
C GLN A 221 5.91 0.79 -7.32
N LYS A 222 6.66 1.07 -8.39
CA LYS A 222 7.14 0.00 -9.29
C LYS A 222 8.34 -0.73 -8.75
N HIS A 223 9.27 0.01 -8.17
CA HIS A 223 10.57 -0.52 -7.80
C HIS A 223 10.80 -0.30 -6.31
N THR A 224 11.24 -1.34 -5.65
CA THR A 224 11.68 -1.28 -4.25
C THR A 224 12.98 -2.05 -4.13
N PHE A 225 14.02 -1.43 -3.60
CA PHE A 225 15.26 -2.06 -3.22
C PHE A 225 15.46 -1.92 -1.72
N LYS A 226 15.85 -3.00 -1.07
CA LYS A 226 16.20 -3.03 0.36
C LYS A 226 17.48 -3.78 0.55
N THR A 227 18.34 -3.26 1.40
CA THR A 227 19.54 -3.98 1.82
C THR A 227 19.76 -3.81 3.31
N THR A 228 20.24 -4.88 3.95
CA THR A 228 20.75 -4.88 5.31
C THR A 228 22.15 -5.45 5.27
N LEU A 229 23.08 -4.71 5.83
CA LEU A 229 24.47 -5.13 6.03
C LEU A 229 24.77 -5.11 7.53
N ASP A 230 25.31 -6.18 8.06
CA ASP A 230 25.73 -6.31 9.45
C ASP A 230 27.16 -6.80 9.50
N PHE A 231 28.07 -5.90 9.86
CA PHE A 231 29.47 -6.19 10.03
C PHE A 231 29.78 -6.48 11.50
N GLU A 232 30.23 -7.68 11.78
CA GLU A 232 30.62 -8.11 13.10
C GLU A 232 32.16 -8.17 13.22
N TRP A 233 32.70 -7.50 14.21
CA TRP A 233 34.12 -7.56 14.56
C TRP A 233 34.29 -7.64 16.07
N LYS A 234 34.66 -8.81 16.56
CA LYS A 234 34.82 -9.09 18.00
C LYS A 234 33.59 -8.70 18.83
N ARG A 235 33.67 -7.56 19.52
CA ARG A 235 32.61 -7.01 20.38
C ARG A 235 31.80 -5.88 19.72
N ILE A 236 32.13 -5.53 18.49
CA ILE A 236 31.51 -4.45 17.75
C ILE A 236 30.64 -5.04 16.64
N ASN A 237 29.44 -4.50 16.50
CA ASN A 237 28.54 -4.75 15.39
C ASN A 237 28.20 -3.42 14.74
N LEU A 238 28.43 -3.30 13.43
CA LEU A 238 28.02 -2.14 12.64
C LEU A 238 26.98 -2.58 11.63
N GLY A 239 25.74 -2.08 11.79
CA GLY A 239 24.62 -2.36 10.92
C GLY A 239 24.28 -1.17 10.03
N MET A 240 23.88 -1.45 8.80
CA MET A 240 23.33 -0.46 7.87
C MET A 240 22.11 -1.03 7.16
N ASN A 241 21.01 -0.26 7.14
CA ASN A 241 19.85 -0.55 6.32
C ASN A 241 19.70 0.54 5.27
N VAL A 242 19.49 0.16 4.03
CA VAL A 242 19.13 1.06 2.95
C VAL A 242 17.81 0.61 2.35
N ALA A 243 16.87 1.52 2.19
CA ALA A 243 15.64 1.29 1.46
C ALA A 243 15.47 2.37 0.40
N TRP A 244 15.47 1.94 -0.87
CA TRP A 244 15.17 2.82 -2.00
C TRP A 244 13.81 2.42 -2.60
N ARG A 245 13.03 3.42 -2.98
CA ARG A 245 11.72 3.25 -3.61
C ARG A 245 11.54 4.24 -4.75
N SER A 246 10.95 3.77 -5.83
CA SER A 246 10.53 4.66 -6.91
C SER A 246 9.33 5.51 -6.46
N LYS A 247 9.06 6.57 -7.20
CA LYS A 247 7.90 7.43 -6.97
C LYS A 247 6.58 6.65 -6.97
N THR A 248 5.60 7.17 -6.28
CA THR A 248 4.23 6.65 -6.29
C THR A 248 3.58 6.88 -7.66
N LEU A 249 2.94 5.84 -8.22
CA LEU A 249 2.44 5.86 -9.60
C LEU A 249 1.13 6.63 -9.76
N ALA A 250 0.24 6.54 -8.79
CA ALA A 250 -1.07 7.15 -8.80
C ALA A 250 -1.54 7.47 -7.39
N VAL A 251 -2.33 8.53 -7.26
CA VAL A 251 -3.01 8.96 -6.03
C VAL A 251 -4.44 9.36 -6.38
N ASP A 252 -5.28 9.64 -5.38
CA ASP A 252 -6.60 10.20 -5.62
C ASP A 252 -6.48 11.52 -6.40
N TYR A 253 -7.29 11.68 -7.47
CA TYR A 253 -7.21 12.85 -8.35
C TYR A 253 -7.53 14.17 -7.62
N ILE A 254 -8.36 14.12 -6.57
CA ILE A 254 -8.68 15.28 -5.73
C ILE A 254 -7.42 15.90 -5.09
N MET A 255 -6.33 15.11 -4.99
CA MET A 255 -5.04 15.56 -4.46
C MET A 255 -4.09 16.09 -5.54
N LEU A 256 -4.50 16.04 -6.82
CA LEU A 256 -3.71 16.49 -7.95
C LEU A 256 -4.33 17.78 -8.53
N ASP A 257 -3.48 18.68 -8.97
CA ASP A 257 -3.93 19.84 -9.73
C ASP A 257 -4.16 19.42 -11.21
N GLU A 258 -5.34 18.89 -11.52
CA GLU A 258 -5.70 18.47 -12.87
C GLU A 258 -6.47 19.55 -13.64
N ARG A 259 -5.99 20.80 -13.63
CA ARG A 259 -6.58 21.91 -14.43
C ARG A 259 -6.58 21.63 -15.93
N GLU A 260 -5.81 20.66 -16.38
CA GLU A 260 -5.61 20.36 -17.80
C GLU A 260 -6.60 19.34 -18.37
N LYS A 261 -7.56 18.82 -17.59
CA LYS A 261 -8.54 17.85 -18.10
C LYS A 261 -9.97 18.39 -18.06
N PRO A 262 -10.67 18.37 -19.20
CA PRO A 262 -11.89 19.15 -19.45
C PRO A 262 -13.17 18.65 -18.77
N ASN A 263 -13.16 17.60 -17.93
CA ASN A 263 -14.37 16.94 -17.43
C ASN A 263 -14.74 17.28 -15.98
N GLY A 264 -14.17 18.31 -15.38
CA GLY A 264 -14.61 18.87 -14.11
C GLY A 264 -14.71 20.38 -14.21
N ASN A 265 -15.71 21.02 -13.57
CA ASN A 265 -15.73 22.47 -13.48
C ASN A 265 -14.52 22.92 -12.65
N PRO A 266 -13.53 23.61 -13.26
CA PRO A 266 -12.29 24.01 -12.56
C PRO A 266 -12.57 24.84 -11.31
N GLU A 267 -13.58 25.71 -11.35
CA GLU A 267 -13.93 26.61 -10.24
C GLU A 267 -14.47 25.84 -9.02
N VAL A 268 -15.30 24.81 -9.24
CA VAL A 268 -15.80 23.95 -8.14
C VAL A 268 -14.65 23.16 -7.53
N MET A 269 -13.76 22.63 -8.36
CA MET A 269 -12.61 21.87 -7.87
C MET A 269 -11.59 22.76 -7.17
N ASP A 270 -11.37 23.99 -7.62
CA ASP A 270 -10.50 24.94 -6.94
C ASP A 270 -11.10 25.38 -5.60
N TYR A 271 -12.41 25.58 -5.53
CA TYR A 271 -13.10 25.87 -4.29
C TYR A 271 -12.98 24.70 -3.29
N VAL A 272 -13.24 23.48 -3.74
CA VAL A 272 -13.08 22.27 -2.92
C VAL A 272 -11.64 22.11 -2.44
N ARG A 273 -10.65 22.35 -3.28
CA ARG A 273 -9.24 22.32 -2.91
C ARG A 273 -8.86 23.39 -1.90
N SER A 274 -9.38 24.62 -2.08
CA SER A 274 -9.11 25.70 -1.13
C SER A 274 -9.72 25.42 0.25
N LEU A 275 -10.90 24.80 0.28
CA LEU A 275 -11.53 24.35 1.51
C LEU A 275 -10.76 23.21 2.20
N LEU A 276 -10.24 22.27 1.37
CA LEU A 276 -9.57 21.06 1.87
C LEU A 276 -8.16 21.31 2.39
N PHE A 277 -7.43 22.11 1.66
CA PHE A 277 -5.98 22.07 1.77
C PHE A 277 -5.33 23.44 1.89
N GLY A 278 -6.08 24.51 2.07
CA GLY A 278 -5.56 25.87 2.21
C GLY A 278 -4.14 26.08 1.65
N SER A 279 -3.76 27.18 1.17
CA SER A 279 -2.35 27.41 0.85
C SER A 279 -1.64 27.95 2.10
N ILE A 280 -0.59 27.28 2.54
CA ILE A 280 0.39 27.86 3.47
C ILE A 280 1.51 28.39 2.59
N ASP A 281 1.74 29.71 2.61
CA ASP A 281 2.76 30.38 1.80
C ASP A 281 2.65 30.14 0.28
N GLY A 282 1.44 29.93 -0.24
CA GLY A 282 1.19 29.68 -1.66
C GLY A 282 1.42 28.22 -2.11
N GLU A 283 1.86 27.32 -1.24
CA GLU A 283 2.01 25.90 -1.55
C GLU A 283 0.73 25.14 -1.19
N THR A 284 0.14 24.45 -2.15
CA THR A 284 -1.01 23.56 -1.96
C THR A 284 -0.53 22.13 -1.74
N LEU A 285 -1.40 21.24 -1.22
CA LEU A 285 -1.08 19.82 -1.12
C LEU A 285 -0.67 19.22 -2.48
N ALA A 286 -1.31 19.65 -3.54
CA ALA A 286 -1.02 19.16 -4.90
C ALA A 286 0.38 19.60 -5.36
N THR A 287 0.76 20.86 -5.15
CA THR A 287 2.10 21.35 -5.50
C THR A 287 3.17 20.70 -4.65
N TYR A 288 2.93 20.57 -3.34
CA TYR A 288 3.81 19.82 -2.43
C TYR A 288 4.00 18.40 -2.90
N TRP A 289 2.90 17.67 -3.18
CA TRP A 289 2.98 16.28 -3.64
C TRP A 289 3.76 16.14 -4.95
N LYS A 290 3.48 16.97 -5.95
CA LYS A 290 4.22 16.96 -7.22
C LYS A 290 5.72 17.15 -7.03
N LYS A 291 6.12 18.03 -6.12
CA LYS A 291 7.53 18.33 -5.80
C LYS A 291 8.22 17.18 -5.07
N HIS A 292 7.50 16.50 -4.15
CA HIS A 292 8.07 15.49 -3.26
C HIS A 292 7.80 14.04 -3.69
N ASN A 293 6.90 13.80 -4.65
CA ASN A 293 6.68 12.47 -5.20
C ASN A 293 7.77 12.08 -6.20
N THR A 294 8.95 11.90 -5.67
CA THR A 294 10.16 11.48 -6.41
C THR A 294 10.64 10.14 -5.89
N ASP A 295 11.58 9.52 -6.58
CA ASP A 295 12.34 8.41 -6.04
C ASP A 295 13.09 8.86 -4.79
N TYR A 296 13.15 8.01 -3.78
CA TYR A 296 13.85 8.33 -2.54
C TYR A 296 14.55 7.12 -1.94
N ALA A 297 15.60 7.42 -1.18
CA ALA A 297 16.31 6.44 -0.37
C ALA A 297 16.37 6.90 1.09
N THR A 298 16.22 5.94 2.00
CA THR A 298 16.50 6.11 3.43
C THR A 298 17.67 5.24 3.81
N VAL A 299 18.51 5.75 4.70
CA VAL A 299 19.67 5.04 5.24
C VAL A 299 19.57 5.09 6.76
N ASP A 300 19.61 3.91 7.39
CA ASP A 300 19.71 3.79 8.83
C ASP A 300 21.04 3.13 9.19
N ILE A 301 21.67 3.59 10.26
CA ILE A 301 22.91 3.01 10.77
C ILE A 301 22.74 2.59 12.23
N ARG A 302 23.46 1.54 12.59
CA ARG A 302 23.45 0.99 13.95
C ARG A 302 24.88 0.63 14.34
N LEU A 303 25.32 1.08 15.51
CA LEU A 303 26.54 0.66 16.15
C LEU A 303 26.21 -0.06 17.44
N GLY A 304 26.54 -1.34 17.53
CA GLY A 304 26.43 -2.15 18.72
C GLY A 304 27.80 -2.40 19.35
N VAL A 305 27.88 -2.31 20.67
CA VAL A 305 29.12 -2.56 21.44
C VAL A 305 28.79 -3.44 22.64
N LYS A 306 29.38 -4.64 22.72
CA LYS A 306 29.33 -5.51 23.91
C LYS A 306 30.39 -5.04 24.91
N ALA A 307 29.99 -4.22 25.88
CA ALA A 307 30.92 -3.68 26.89
C ALA A 307 31.42 -4.77 27.82
N THR A 308 30.52 -5.62 28.32
CA THR A 308 30.84 -6.83 29.11
C THR A 308 30.12 -8.05 28.52
N LYS A 309 30.13 -9.19 29.24
CA LYS A 309 29.32 -10.34 28.86
C LYS A 309 27.83 -10.09 29.12
N GLU A 310 27.54 -9.25 30.08
CA GLU A 310 26.19 -8.95 30.58
C GLU A 310 25.63 -7.66 30.02
N VAL A 311 26.47 -6.71 29.55
CA VAL A 311 26.04 -5.35 29.13
C VAL A 311 26.42 -5.09 27.69
N ALA A 312 25.40 -4.69 26.90
CA ALA A 312 25.58 -4.22 25.52
C ALA A 312 24.86 -2.88 25.32
N PHE A 313 25.47 -2.03 24.51
CA PHE A 313 24.88 -0.77 24.06
C PHE A 313 24.63 -0.80 22.56
N GLN A 314 23.57 -0.16 22.12
CA GLN A 314 23.30 0.10 20.70
C GLN A 314 22.98 1.57 20.50
N PHE A 315 23.64 2.17 19.52
CA PHE A 315 23.40 3.53 19.02
C PHE A 315 22.81 3.41 17.63
N MET A 316 21.68 4.05 17.39
CA MET A 316 20.97 3.97 16.12
C MET A 316 20.66 5.37 15.61
N VAL A 317 20.86 5.58 14.31
CA VAL A 317 20.42 6.77 13.60
C VAL A 317 19.53 6.32 12.46
N ASN A 318 18.25 6.59 12.57
CA ASN A 318 17.29 6.34 11.51
C ASN A 318 17.18 7.56 10.60
N ASN A 319 16.96 7.33 9.30
CA ASN A 319 16.93 8.36 8.29
C ASN A 319 18.17 9.28 8.35
N LEU A 320 19.35 8.67 8.28
CA LEU A 320 20.66 9.37 8.40
C LEU A 320 20.78 10.57 7.47
N LEU A 321 20.25 10.47 6.26
CA LEU A 321 20.27 11.51 5.25
C LEU A 321 19.25 12.63 5.50
N ASN A 322 18.42 12.50 6.54
CA ASN A 322 17.31 13.39 6.85
C ASN A 322 16.41 13.64 5.63
N LYS A 323 16.16 12.57 4.86
CA LYS A 323 15.34 12.68 3.66
C LYS A 323 13.87 12.88 4.06
N GLU A 324 13.28 13.95 3.60
CA GLU A 324 11.83 14.14 3.67
C GLU A 324 11.18 13.29 2.58
N TYR A 325 10.24 12.44 2.98
CA TYR A 325 9.50 11.57 2.07
C TYR A 325 8.10 11.28 2.61
N SER A 326 7.21 11.00 1.68
CA SER A 326 5.84 10.62 1.97
C SER A 326 5.45 9.42 1.12
N SER A 327 4.92 8.39 1.75
CA SER A 327 4.39 7.22 1.02
C SER A 327 2.96 7.43 0.53
N ARG A 328 2.26 8.40 1.12
CA ARG A 328 0.89 8.83 0.78
C ARG A 328 0.77 10.33 1.01
N PRO A 329 -0.06 11.04 0.25
CA PRO A 329 -0.38 12.43 0.57
C PRO A 329 -0.81 12.57 2.04
N MET A 330 -0.45 13.67 2.67
CA MET A 330 -0.71 13.99 4.09
C MET A 330 0.00 13.07 5.11
N SER A 331 0.91 12.20 4.70
CA SER A 331 1.66 11.32 5.60
C SER A 331 3.16 11.53 5.40
N VAL A 332 3.71 12.57 6.03
CA VAL A 332 5.16 12.81 6.05
C VAL A 332 5.81 11.86 7.04
N ALA A 333 6.88 11.20 6.61
CA ALA A 333 7.63 10.29 7.46
C ALA A 333 8.48 11.03 8.49
N ALA A 334 8.87 10.32 9.55
CA ALA A 334 9.71 10.88 10.60
C ALA A 334 11.05 11.41 10.04
N PRO A 335 11.52 12.56 10.52
CA PRO A 335 12.85 13.06 10.20
C PRO A 335 13.92 12.16 10.81
N ARG A 336 15.20 12.58 10.71
CA ARG A 336 16.29 11.86 11.37
C ARG A 336 16.03 11.72 12.86
N THR A 337 16.17 10.48 13.36
CA THR A 337 16.01 10.20 14.79
C THR A 337 17.23 9.48 15.32
N PHE A 338 17.58 9.78 16.57
CA PHE A 338 18.68 9.14 17.31
C PHE A 338 18.10 8.31 18.43
N MET A 339 18.60 7.10 18.59
CA MET A 339 18.16 6.17 19.64
C MET A 339 19.38 5.55 20.31
N VAL A 340 19.26 5.35 21.61
CA VAL A 340 20.23 4.59 22.42
C VAL A 340 19.47 3.49 23.14
N LYS A 341 19.99 2.28 23.06
CA LYS A 341 19.47 1.11 23.77
C LYS A 341 20.58 0.49 24.60
N MET A 342 20.25 0.07 25.80
CA MET A 342 21.12 -0.72 26.67
C MET A 342 20.42 -2.05 26.97
N ASP A 343 21.12 -3.15 26.73
CA ASP A 343 20.68 -4.51 27.07
C ASP A 343 21.51 -5.01 28.25
N VAL A 344 20.85 -5.51 29.29
CA VAL A 344 21.47 -6.12 30.47
C VAL A 344 20.90 -7.51 30.64
N THR A 345 21.81 -8.49 30.73
CA THR A 345 21.45 -9.90 30.96
C THR A 345 21.94 -10.27 32.35
N PHE A 346 21.07 -10.77 33.21
CA PHE A 346 21.37 -11.21 34.60
C PHE A 346 21.66 -12.70 34.68
#